data_68df15ae2cbdab3a3689279cb815f74e
#
_entry.id   68df15ae2cbdab3a3689279cb815f74e
#
_cell.length_a   1.000
_cell.length_b   1.000
_cell.length_c   1.000
_cell.angle_alpha   90.00
_cell.angle_beta   90.00
_cell.angle_gamma   90.00
#
_symmetry.space_group_name_H-M   'P 1'
#
loop_
_entity.id
_entity.type
_entity.pdbx_description
1 polymer ?
#
loop_
_entity_poly.entity_id
_entity_poly.type
_entity_poly.pdbx_seq_one_letter_code
_entity_poly.pdbx_strand_id
1 'polypeptide(L)'
;MLLQTASVQYPRRIREVLPLTDTITQERISYSSMGVTIAGALFLPPARGPFPALVVCHGYMDFKENYRELCEYLSRRGIAALAIDMHGHGESGGERYHLDLDEWVADIRGALDALQAHPMVDGENVGAFGLSSGGTAVLECALVDERIKALITLDATVRPLLSVPERAGMAILTALGWIKRALTGRDLRVSMVSAFRKVPAAHDPEVNARWSSDPRVVEMWSSFPFPGAGATVIVDTITRVNRITAPTLVLHGAQDMVDSPQTARMLHDALTCAKELHIIEGNGHLGHLDTNRQTVFALTAGWALHHLRDSAGRTTMI
;
A
#
# COMPACT_ATOMS: atom_id res chain seq x y z
N MET A 1 -20.49 28.07 10.28
CA MET A 1 -21.36 26.98 9.81
C MET A 1 -20.56 25.69 10.07
N LEU A 2 -20.83 25.08 11.22
CA LEU A 2 -20.10 23.89 11.69
C LEU A 2 -20.48 22.70 10.81
N LEU A 3 -19.53 22.17 10.08
CA LEU A 3 -19.67 20.89 9.38
C LEU A 3 -19.71 19.79 10.45
N GLN A 4 -20.88 19.23 10.67
CA GLN A 4 -21.05 18.02 11.47
C GLN A 4 -20.26 16.89 10.80
N THR A 5 -19.20 16.45 11.48
CA THR A 5 -18.56 15.16 11.17
C THR A 5 -19.57 14.07 11.46
N ALA A 6 -20.15 13.49 10.42
CA ALA A 6 -20.95 12.29 10.55
C ALA A 6 -20.03 11.17 11.05
N SER A 7 -20.17 10.81 12.33
CA SER A 7 -19.55 9.61 12.87
C SER A 7 -20.22 8.40 12.19
N VAL A 8 -19.49 7.75 11.30
CA VAL A 8 -19.95 6.47 10.72
C VAL A 8 -20.02 5.46 11.87
N GLN A 9 -21.23 5.16 12.32
CA GLN A 9 -21.47 4.05 13.24
C GLN A 9 -21.41 2.76 12.42
N TYR A 10 -20.27 2.08 12.45
CA TYR A 10 -20.22 0.68 12.01
C TYR A 10 -21.21 -0.14 12.85
N PRO A 11 -21.99 -1.06 12.24
CA PRO A 11 -22.98 -1.83 12.96
C PRO A 11 -22.34 -2.58 14.12
N ARG A 12 -23.04 -2.63 15.26
CA ARG A 12 -22.59 -3.24 16.54
C ARG A 12 -22.03 -4.66 16.44
N ARG A 13 -22.18 -5.35 15.30
CA ARG A 13 -21.66 -6.69 15.01
C ARG A 13 -20.14 -6.82 14.90
N ILE A 14 -19.37 -5.72 14.83
CA ILE A 14 -17.90 -5.78 14.90
C ILE A 14 -17.41 -6.13 16.32
N ARG A 15 -18.27 -6.20 17.31
CA ARG A 15 -17.91 -6.50 18.71
C ARG A 15 -17.90 -7.99 19.08
N GLU A 16 -18.45 -8.87 18.28
CA GLU A 16 -18.31 -10.33 18.52
C GLU A 16 -17.06 -10.85 17.82
N VAL A 17 -15.93 -10.56 18.45
CA VAL A 17 -14.64 -11.16 18.12
C VAL A 17 -14.67 -12.61 18.59
N LEU A 18 -14.46 -13.53 17.66
CA LEU A 18 -14.18 -14.94 17.94
C LEU A 18 -13.15 -15.07 19.08
N PRO A 19 -13.25 -16.09 19.97
CA PRO A 19 -12.30 -16.25 21.06
C PRO A 19 -10.88 -16.33 20.50
N LEU A 20 -10.03 -15.41 20.95
CA LEU A 20 -8.63 -15.29 20.58
C LEU A 20 -7.90 -16.57 21.02
N THR A 21 -7.51 -17.41 20.09
CA THR A 21 -6.37 -18.30 20.31
C THR A 21 -5.13 -17.45 20.14
N ASP A 22 -4.20 -17.50 21.10
CA ASP A 22 -3.19 -16.45 21.29
C ASP A 22 -2.07 -16.39 20.24
N THR A 23 -2.02 -17.26 19.25
CA THR A 23 -0.86 -17.38 18.38
C THR A 23 -1.21 -17.19 16.91
N ILE A 24 -0.83 -16.03 16.36
CA ILE A 24 -0.85 -15.79 14.91
C ILE A 24 0.24 -16.64 14.27
N THR A 25 -0.09 -17.32 13.18
CA THR A 25 0.91 -18.02 12.36
C THR A 25 1.45 -17.05 11.32
N GLN A 26 2.77 -16.92 11.25
CA GLN A 26 3.45 -16.20 10.18
C GLN A 26 4.19 -17.18 9.29
N GLU A 27 3.92 -17.15 7.99
CA GLU A 27 4.57 -17.97 6.97
C GLU A 27 5.37 -17.11 5.99
N ARG A 28 6.53 -17.62 5.55
CA ARG A 28 7.26 -17.00 4.43
C ARG A 28 6.62 -17.46 3.12
N ILE A 29 6.27 -16.51 2.28
CA ILE A 29 5.77 -16.75 0.93
C ILE A 29 6.82 -16.26 -0.07
N SER A 30 7.03 -17.03 -1.12
CA SER A 30 7.82 -16.59 -2.27
C SER A 30 7.19 -17.09 -3.56
N TYR A 31 7.20 -16.24 -4.58
CA TYR A 31 6.71 -16.57 -5.91
C TYR A 31 7.51 -15.84 -6.98
N SER A 32 7.41 -16.29 -8.22
CA SER A 32 8.07 -15.64 -9.34
C SER A 32 7.17 -14.55 -9.93
N SER A 33 7.74 -13.37 -10.19
CA SER A 33 7.10 -12.27 -10.90
C SER A 33 8.08 -11.69 -11.89
N MET A 34 7.74 -11.65 -13.19
CA MET A 34 8.57 -11.13 -14.29
C MET A 34 10.04 -11.58 -14.23
N GLY A 35 10.27 -12.85 -13.85
CA GLY A 35 11.60 -13.48 -13.85
C GLY A 35 12.42 -13.25 -12.57
N VAL A 36 11.88 -12.56 -11.55
CA VAL A 36 12.52 -12.44 -10.25
C VAL A 36 11.68 -13.11 -9.15
N THR A 37 12.31 -13.38 -8.01
CA THR A 37 11.61 -13.89 -6.83
C THR A 37 11.09 -12.73 -6.00
N ILE A 38 9.80 -12.74 -5.70
CA ILE A 38 9.14 -11.83 -4.76
C ILE A 38 9.02 -12.51 -3.41
N ALA A 39 9.39 -11.80 -2.35
CA ALA A 39 9.34 -12.26 -0.97
C ALA A 39 8.16 -11.63 -0.22
N GLY A 40 7.45 -12.44 0.54
CA GLY A 40 6.32 -12.01 1.36
C GLY A 40 6.27 -12.68 2.71
N ALA A 41 5.47 -12.11 3.60
CA ALA A 41 5.12 -12.64 4.91
C ALA A 41 3.60 -12.72 5.01
N LEU A 42 3.07 -13.94 5.09
CA LEU A 42 1.65 -14.21 5.26
C LEU A 42 1.34 -14.39 6.76
N PHE A 43 0.42 -13.59 7.26
CA PHE A 43 -0.11 -13.66 8.62
C PHE A 43 -1.49 -14.30 8.58
N LEU A 44 -1.63 -15.44 9.21
CA LEU A 44 -2.87 -16.22 9.24
C LEU A 44 -3.61 -16.04 10.56
N PRO A 45 -4.94 -15.91 10.52
CA PRO A 45 -5.77 -15.90 11.72
C PRO A 45 -5.59 -17.18 12.55
N PRO A 46 -5.64 -17.06 13.90
CA PRO A 46 -5.50 -18.18 14.81
C PRO A 46 -6.80 -19.00 14.92
N ALA A 47 -7.35 -19.43 13.79
CA ALA A 47 -8.60 -20.20 13.70
C ALA A 47 -8.54 -21.15 12.50
N ARG A 48 -9.63 -21.86 12.23
CA ARG A 48 -9.76 -22.69 11.03
C ARG A 48 -10.30 -21.84 9.88
N GLY A 49 -9.54 -21.79 8.78
CA GLY A 49 -9.95 -21.12 7.53
C GLY A 49 -10.98 -21.90 6.72
N PRO A 50 -11.23 -21.49 5.46
CA PRO A 50 -10.50 -20.43 4.75
C PRO A 50 -10.90 -19.01 5.20
N PHE A 51 -9.98 -18.06 5.07
CA PHE A 51 -10.16 -16.66 5.49
C PHE A 51 -10.15 -15.71 4.29
N PRO A 52 -10.92 -14.62 4.29
CA PRO A 52 -10.69 -13.50 3.39
C PRO A 52 -9.27 -12.97 3.59
N ALA A 53 -8.69 -12.38 2.55
CA ALA A 53 -7.31 -11.94 2.62
C ALA A 53 -7.08 -10.54 2.05
N LEU A 54 -6.00 -9.88 2.51
CA LEU A 54 -5.47 -8.66 1.93
C LEU A 54 -4.02 -8.87 1.47
N VAL A 55 -3.72 -8.47 0.24
CA VAL A 55 -2.34 -8.16 -0.16
C VAL A 55 -1.99 -6.79 0.40
N VAL A 56 -0.84 -6.65 1.05
CA VAL A 56 -0.37 -5.42 1.68
C VAL A 56 0.92 -4.96 0.99
N CYS A 57 0.83 -3.82 0.30
CA CYS A 57 1.89 -3.26 -0.54
C CYS A 57 2.47 -2.01 0.10
N HIS A 58 3.79 -2.01 0.28
CA HIS A 58 4.53 -0.89 0.86
C HIS A 58 4.68 0.28 -0.11
N GLY A 59 5.01 1.47 0.42
CA GLY A 59 5.41 2.63 -0.36
C GLY A 59 6.82 2.50 -0.95
N TYR A 60 7.20 3.44 -1.82
CA TYR A 60 8.49 3.38 -2.52
C TYR A 60 9.70 3.30 -1.57
N MET A 61 9.69 4.04 -0.47
CA MET A 61 10.80 4.06 0.49
C MET A 61 10.52 3.21 1.73
N ASP A 62 9.83 2.07 1.54
CA ASP A 62 9.37 1.25 2.66
C ASP A 62 9.58 -0.25 2.37
N PHE A 63 9.22 -1.12 3.33
CA PHE A 63 9.46 -2.56 3.28
C PHE A 63 8.37 -3.31 4.05
N LYS A 64 8.11 -4.56 3.69
CA LYS A 64 7.07 -5.41 4.29
C LYS A 64 7.12 -5.50 5.82
N GLU A 65 8.31 -5.40 6.44
CA GLU A 65 8.47 -5.53 7.88
C GLU A 65 7.73 -4.40 8.65
N ASN A 66 7.62 -3.21 8.06
CA ASN A 66 6.94 -2.07 8.67
C ASN A 66 5.41 -2.26 8.75
N TYR A 67 4.86 -3.25 8.05
CA TYR A 67 3.43 -3.57 8.05
C TYR A 67 3.07 -4.72 8.98
N ARG A 68 4.03 -5.25 9.75
CA ARG A 68 3.80 -6.35 10.70
C ARG A 68 2.64 -6.05 11.65
N GLU A 69 2.62 -4.88 12.29
CA GLU A 69 1.58 -4.51 13.27
C GLU A 69 0.18 -4.47 12.61
N LEU A 70 0.07 -3.91 11.40
CA LEU A 70 -1.16 -3.94 10.62
C LEU A 70 -1.59 -5.37 10.28
N CYS A 71 -0.67 -6.20 9.78
CA CYS A 71 -0.97 -7.58 9.40
C CYS A 71 -1.41 -8.42 10.60
N GLU A 72 -0.75 -8.27 11.75
CA GLU A 72 -1.16 -8.91 13.00
C GLU A 72 -2.54 -8.44 13.47
N TYR A 73 -2.81 -7.14 13.34
CA TYR A 73 -4.12 -6.56 13.68
C TYR A 73 -5.24 -7.14 12.81
N LEU A 74 -5.03 -7.28 11.51
CA LEU A 74 -5.95 -7.89 10.55
C LEU A 74 -6.16 -9.37 10.84
N SER A 75 -5.06 -10.09 11.07
CA SER A 75 -5.08 -11.53 11.35
C SER A 75 -5.88 -11.85 12.61
N ARG A 76 -5.72 -11.07 13.70
CA ARG A 76 -6.54 -11.20 14.93
C ARG A 76 -8.04 -10.95 14.69
N ARG A 77 -8.42 -10.38 13.55
CA ARG A 77 -9.80 -10.09 13.14
C ARG A 77 -10.35 -11.01 12.07
N GLY A 78 -9.64 -12.11 11.80
CA GLY A 78 -10.10 -13.11 10.85
C GLY A 78 -9.79 -12.78 9.38
N ILE A 79 -8.84 -11.89 9.12
CA ILE A 79 -8.38 -11.54 7.77
C ILE A 79 -6.94 -12.00 7.61
N ALA A 80 -6.66 -12.89 6.67
CA ALA A 80 -5.28 -13.22 6.30
C ALA A 80 -4.61 -12.00 5.65
N ALA A 81 -3.35 -11.73 5.95
CA ALA A 81 -2.65 -10.57 5.41
C ALA A 81 -1.29 -10.98 4.86
N LEU A 82 -1.07 -10.76 3.56
CA LEU A 82 0.20 -11.03 2.87
C LEU A 82 0.91 -9.71 2.60
N ALA A 83 1.89 -9.36 3.43
CA ALA A 83 2.79 -8.25 3.14
C ALA A 83 3.92 -8.71 2.21
N ILE A 84 4.12 -7.99 1.10
CA ILE A 84 5.15 -8.32 0.11
C ILE A 84 6.20 -7.21 0.02
N ASP A 85 7.44 -7.59 -0.23
CA ASP A 85 8.43 -6.66 -0.77
C ASP A 85 8.26 -6.58 -2.28
N MET A 86 8.02 -5.40 -2.81
CA MET A 86 7.88 -5.18 -4.25
C MET A 86 9.21 -5.35 -4.98
N HIS A 87 9.21 -5.48 -6.31
CA HIS A 87 10.43 -5.51 -7.13
C HIS A 87 11.48 -4.52 -6.64
N GLY A 88 12.73 -4.96 -6.53
CA GLY A 88 13.87 -4.15 -6.12
C GLY A 88 13.92 -3.76 -4.65
N HIS A 89 12.96 -4.18 -3.82
CA HIS A 89 12.88 -3.80 -2.40
C HIS A 89 13.04 -5.00 -1.46
N GLY A 90 13.40 -4.72 -0.22
CA GLY A 90 13.50 -5.71 0.85
C GLY A 90 14.29 -6.97 0.45
N GLU A 91 13.66 -8.14 0.60
CA GLU A 91 14.21 -9.45 0.24
C GLU A 91 13.88 -9.86 -1.20
N SER A 92 13.09 -9.06 -1.95
CA SER A 92 12.72 -9.35 -3.33
C SER A 92 13.85 -9.08 -4.29
N GLY A 93 13.83 -9.80 -5.41
CA GLY A 93 14.74 -9.61 -6.54
C GLY A 93 14.44 -8.34 -7.33
N GLY A 94 15.19 -8.15 -8.42
CA GLY A 94 15.07 -6.97 -9.28
C GLY A 94 16.19 -5.95 -9.05
N GLU A 95 16.23 -4.91 -9.87
CA GLU A 95 17.19 -3.83 -9.70
C GLU A 95 16.85 -3.00 -8.46
N ARG A 96 17.80 -2.86 -7.54
CA ARG A 96 17.59 -2.21 -6.24
C ARG A 96 16.97 -0.82 -6.38
N TYR A 97 15.83 -0.65 -5.73
CA TYR A 97 15.07 0.62 -5.68
C TYR A 97 14.57 1.12 -7.04
N HIS A 98 14.66 0.30 -8.08
CA HIS A 98 13.97 0.59 -9.34
C HIS A 98 12.47 0.41 -9.12
N LEU A 99 11.67 1.40 -9.55
CA LEU A 99 10.22 1.30 -9.56
C LEU A 99 9.75 1.34 -11.01
N ASP A 100 9.09 0.28 -11.40
CA ASP A 100 8.28 0.19 -12.60
C ASP A 100 6.88 -0.26 -12.19
N LEU A 101 5.86 0.48 -12.61
CA LEU A 101 4.48 0.17 -12.20
C LEU A 101 3.98 -1.15 -12.80
N ASP A 102 4.44 -1.53 -13.99
CA ASP A 102 4.06 -2.82 -14.60
C ASP A 102 4.66 -3.98 -13.80
N GLU A 103 5.91 -3.85 -13.31
CA GLU A 103 6.53 -4.81 -12.40
C GLU A 103 5.75 -4.92 -11.09
N TRP A 104 5.38 -3.79 -10.47
CA TRP A 104 4.65 -3.77 -9.22
C TRP A 104 3.23 -4.31 -9.36
N VAL A 105 2.55 -4.04 -10.47
CA VAL A 105 1.25 -4.66 -10.79
C VAL A 105 1.40 -6.17 -10.96
N ALA A 106 2.46 -6.63 -11.64
CA ALA A 106 2.73 -8.06 -11.79
C ALA A 106 3.02 -8.74 -10.44
N ASP A 107 3.71 -8.05 -9.52
CA ASP A 107 3.96 -8.55 -8.15
C ASP A 107 2.66 -8.75 -7.38
N ILE A 108 1.75 -7.77 -7.45
CA ILE A 108 0.43 -7.87 -6.81
C ILE A 108 -0.37 -9.03 -7.39
N ARG A 109 -0.37 -9.20 -8.72
CA ARG A 109 -1.06 -10.32 -9.36
C ARG A 109 -0.48 -11.67 -8.96
N GLY A 110 0.85 -11.78 -8.85
CA GLY A 110 1.50 -12.97 -8.30
C GLY A 110 1.16 -13.23 -6.83
N ALA A 111 0.98 -12.17 -6.02
CA ALA A 111 0.50 -12.30 -4.65
C ALA A 111 -0.96 -12.80 -4.60
N LEU A 112 -1.83 -12.33 -5.51
CA LEU A 112 -3.19 -12.84 -5.64
C LEU A 112 -3.18 -14.33 -6.00
N ASP A 113 -2.32 -14.77 -6.94
CA ASP A 113 -2.16 -16.18 -7.32
C ASP A 113 -1.70 -17.02 -6.12
N ALA A 114 -0.73 -16.53 -5.34
CA ALA A 114 -0.23 -17.21 -4.15
C ALA A 114 -1.30 -17.34 -3.07
N LEU A 115 -2.11 -16.30 -2.84
CA LEU A 115 -3.22 -16.35 -1.90
C LEU A 115 -4.32 -17.30 -2.36
N GLN A 116 -4.69 -17.30 -3.66
CA GLN A 116 -5.68 -18.23 -4.19
C GLN A 116 -5.26 -19.70 -4.09
N ALA A 117 -3.96 -19.96 -4.18
CA ALA A 117 -3.42 -21.32 -4.02
C ALA A 117 -3.29 -21.77 -2.56
N HIS A 118 -3.42 -20.85 -1.59
CA HIS A 118 -3.18 -21.15 -0.19
C HIS A 118 -4.41 -21.80 0.50
N PRO A 119 -4.28 -22.99 1.13
CA PRO A 119 -5.43 -23.74 1.65
C PRO A 119 -6.20 -23.04 2.78
N MET A 120 -5.57 -22.09 3.48
CA MET A 120 -6.19 -21.33 4.56
C MET A 120 -6.83 -20.02 4.09
N VAL A 121 -6.79 -19.71 2.79
CA VAL A 121 -7.30 -18.45 2.22
C VAL A 121 -8.52 -18.71 1.34
N ASP A 122 -9.54 -17.90 1.50
CA ASP A 122 -10.67 -17.83 0.56
C ASP A 122 -10.25 -16.97 -0.64
N GLY A 123 -9.72 -17.63 -1.67
CA GLY A 123 -9.15 -16.98 -2.85
C GLY A 123 -10.14 -16.16 -3.68
N GLU A 124 -11.45 -16.33 -3.48
CA GLU A 124 -12.49 -15.53 -4.14
C GLU A 124 -12.75 -14.20 -3.40
N ASN A 125 -12.27 -14.09 -2.17
CA ASN A 125 -12.46 -12.94 -1.27
C ASN A 125 -11.13 -12.30 -0.90
N VAL A 126 -10.43 -11.77 -1.90
CA VAL A 126 -9.14 -11.08 -1.72
C VAL A 126 -9.27 -9.60 -2.04
N GLY A 127 -8.70 -8.76 -1.19
CA GLY A 127 -8.55 -7.32 -1.40
C GLY A 127 -7.08 -6.91 -1.42
N ALA A 128 -6.84 -5.61 -1.58
CA ALA A 128 -5.50 -5.05 -1.56
C ALA A 128 -5.44 -3.75 -0.74
N PHE A 129 -4.36 -3.59 -0.01
CA PHE A 129 -3.96 -2.37 0.70
C PHE A 129 -2.65 -1.86 0.12
N GLY A 130 -2.53 -0.55 -0.08
CA GLY A 130 -1.28 0.05 -0.53
C GLY A 130 -1.03 1.44 0.04
N LEU A 131 0.24 1.69 0.43
CA LEU A 131 0.73 3.00 0.85
C LEU A 131 1.42 3.72 -0.30
N SER A 132 1.16 5.02 -0.49
CA SER A 132 1.92 5.87 -1.41
C SER A 132 2.01 5.26 -2.81
N SER A 133 3.20 4.98 -3.34
CA SER A 133 3.39 4.26 -4.62
C SER A 133 2.79 2.85 -4.61
N GLY A 134 2.77 2.16 -3.46
CA GLY A 134 2.01 0.90 -3.32
C GLY A 134 0.50 1.12 -3.46
N GLY A 135 -0.01 2.27 -2.99
CA GLY A 135 -1.38 2.72 -3.22
C GLY A 135 -1.66 2.95 -4.71
N THR A 136 -0.72 3.56 -5.43
CA THR A 136 -0.76 3.68 -6.89
C THR A 136 -0.84 2.30 -7.55
N ALA A 137 0.05 1.38 -7.15
CA ALA A 137 0.14 0.05 -7.75
C ALA A 137 -1.13 -0.79 -7.52
N VAL A 138 -1.76 -0.73 -6.34
CA VAL A 138 -3.03 -1.45 -6.11
C VAL A 138 -4.19 -0.86 -6.90
N LEU A 139 -4.23 0.46 -7.13
CA LEU A 139 -5.20 1.10 -8.00
C LEU A 139 -5.00 0.66 -9.46
N GLU A 140 -3.76 0.69 -9.96
CA GLU A 140 -3.43 0.23 -11.32
C GLU A 140 -3.72 -1.27 -11.50
N CYS A 141 -3.44 -2.09 -10.49
CA CYS A 141 -3.78 -3.50 -10.52
C CYS A 141 -5.30 -3.71 -10.61
N ALA A 142 -6.10 -2.95 -9.87
CA ALA A 142 -7.56 -3.06 -9.90
C ALA A 142 -8.19 -2.61 -11.23
N LEU A 143 -7.46 -1.84 -12.06
CA LEU A 143 -7.89 -1.50 -13.42
C LEU A 143 -7.80 -2.67 -14.40
N VAL A 144 -6.98 -3.69 -14.09
CA VAL A 144 -6.64 -4.79 -14.99
C VAL A 144 -6.88 -6.19 -14.39
N ASP A 145 -7.24 -6.27 -13.10
CA ASP A 145 -7.46 -7.54 -12.41
C ASP A 145 -8.70 -7.47 -11.49
N GLU A 146 -9.79 -8.10 -11.91
CA GLU A 146 -11.09 -8.08 -11.22
C GLU A 146 -11.14 -8.96 -9.97
N ARG A 147 -10.06 -9.68 -9.65
CA ARG A 147 -9.96 -10.50 -8.44
C ARG A 147 -9.88 -9.67 -7.16
N ILE A 148 -9.48 -8.40 -7.25
CA ILE A 148 -9.48 -7.48 -6.12
C ILE A 148 -10.93 -7.08 -5.80
N LYS A 149 -11.45 -7.55 -4.65
CA LYS A 149 -12.84 -7.32 -4.23
C LYS A 149 -13.00 -6.14 -3.27
N ALA A 150 -11.92 -5.66 -2.68
CA ALA A 150 -11.89 -4.46 -1.84
C ALA A 150 -10.52 -3.78 -1.96
N LEU A 151 -10.53 -2.47 -2.13
CA LEU A 151 -9.31 -1.65 -2.18
C LEU A 151 -9.22 -0.76 -0.95
N ILE A 152 -8.01 -0.63 -0.43
CA ILE A 152 -7.66 0.34 0.60
C ILE A 152 -6.39 1.06 0.17
N THR A 153 -6.46 2.38 0.08
CA THR A 153 -5.28 3.22 -0.18
C THR A 153 -4.98 4.08 1.04
N LEU A 154 -3.70 4.18 1.39
CA LEU A 154 -3.20 5.09 2.40
C LEU A 154 -2.18 6.02 1.74
N ASP A 155 -2.43 7.33 1.81
CA ASP A 155 -1.53 8.38 1.28
C ASP A 155 -1.09 8.12 -0.18
N ALA A 156 -2.01 7.58 -1.02
CA ALA A 156 -1.70 7.13 -2.37
C ALA A 156 -1.33 8.30 -3.29
N THR A 157 -0.24 8.15 -4.01
CA THR A 157 0.18 9.11 -5.04
C THR A 157 -0.53 8.80 -6.35
N VAL A 158 -1.44 9.66 -6.80
CA VAL A 158 -2.26 9.43 -8.01
C VAL A 158 -2.11 10.50 -9.09
N ARG A 159 -1.33 11.52 -8.81
CA ARG A 159 -1.03 12.65 -9.69
C ARG A 159 0.41 13.11 -9.51
N PRO A 160 0.99 13.91 -10.44
CA PRO A 160 2.32 14.45 -10.27
C PRO A 160 2.46 15.29 -9.00
N LEU A 161 3.44 14.94 -8.14
CA LEU A 161 3.71 15.63 -6.88
C LEU A 161 4.49 16.94 -7.07
N LEU A 162 5.31 17.01 -8.10
CA LEU A 162 6.26 18.10 -8.32
C LEU A 162 5.66 19.26 -9.07
N SER A 163 6.13 20.48 -8.77
CA SER A 163 5.88 21.68 -9.56
C SER A 163 6.45 21.58 -10.98
N VAL A 164 6.01 22.45 -11.90
CA VAL A 164 6.48 22.42 -13.29
C VAL A 164 8.01 22.55 -13.43
N PRO A 165 8.72 23.45 -12.69
CA PRO A 165 10.17 23.53 -12.77
C PRO A 165 10.87 22.27 -12.22
N GLU A 166 10.37 21.70 -11.12
CA GLU A 166 10.93 20.47 -10.53
C GLU A 166 10.75 19.28 -11.47
N ARG A 167 9.57 19.18 -12.13
CA ARG A 167 9.33 18.16 -13.17
C ARG A 167 10.31 18.26 -14.33
N ALA A 168 10.67 19.48 -14.75
CA ALA A 168 11.67 19.67 -15.80
C ALA A 168 13.06 19.15 -15.39
N GLY A 169 13.49 19.42 -14.15
CA GLY A 169 14.74 18.87 -13.60
C GLY A 169 14.71 17.35 -13.51
N MET A 170 13.61 16.77 -13.03
CA MET A 170 13.42 15.31 -12.95
C MET A 170 13.39 14.68 -14.34
N ALA A 171 12.77 15.31 -15.33
CA ALA A 171 12.75 14.83 -16.71
C ALA A 171 14.17 14.74 -17.32
N ILE A 172 15.04 15.72 -17.04
CA ILE A 172 16.44 15.69 -17.47
C ILE A 172 17.17 14.51 -16.84
N LEU A 173 17.06 14.31 -15.52
CA LEU A 173 17.69 13.19 -14.82
C LEU A 173 17.14 11.84 -15.32
N THR A 174 15.84 11.76 -15.57
CA THR A 174 15.20 10.58 -16.16
C THR A 174 15.72 10.29 -17.56
N ALA A 175 15.85 11.30 -18.43
CA ALA A 175 16.40 11.14 -19.78
C ALA A 175 17.87 10.69 -19.75
N LEU A 176 18.70 11.28 -18.88
CA LEU A 176 20.08 10.84 -18.67
C LEU A 176 20.12 9.41 -18.11
N GLY A 177 19.20 9.04 -17.24
CA GLY A 177 19.02 7.70 -16.71
C GLY A 177 18.71 6.70 -17.83
N TRP A 178 17.79 7.01 -18.74
CA TRP A 178 17.48 6.17 -19.91
C TRP A 178 18.68 5.98 -20.82
N ILE A 179 19.45 7.04 -21.09
CA ILE A 179 20.69 6.94 -21.88
C ILE A 179 21.68 6.00 -21.20
N LYS A 180 21.93 6.19 -19.91
CA LYS A 180 22.84 5.30 -19.16
C LYS A 180 22.34 3.86 -19.15
N ARG A 181 21.03 3.65 -18.90
CA ARG A 181 20.43 2.31 -18.88
C ARG A 181 20.55 1.62 -20.23
N ALA A 182 20.33 2.33 -21.32
CA ALA A 182 20.51 1.79 -22.67
C ALA A 182 21.96 1.37 -22.96
N LEU A 183 22.96 2.08 -22.39
CA LEU A 183 24.39 1.80 -22.60
C LEU A 183 24.94 0.73 -21.64
N THR A 184 24.41 0.60 -20.44
CA THR A 184 25.00 -0.19 -19.34
C THR A 184 24.08 -1.22 -18.73
N GLY A 185 22.79 -1.21 -19.05
CA GLY A 185 21.77 -2.04 -18.42
C GLY A 185 21.40 -1.60 -16.98
N ARG A 186 21.91 -0.46 -16.48
CA ARG A 186 21.74 -0.03 -15.08
C ARG A 186 21.28 1.42 -14.98
N ASP A 187 20.52 1.71 -13.94
CA ASP A 187 20.05 3.05 -13.63
C ASP A 187 21.19 4.05 -13.34
N LEU A 188 20.96 5.31 -13.64
CA LEU A 188 21.72 6.42 -13.11
C LEU A 188 21.37 6.59 -11.61
N ARG A 189 22.37 6.59 -10.74
CA ARG A 189 22.19 6.75 -9.29
C ARG A 189 22.62 8.15 -8.87
N VAL A 190 21.73 8.85 -8.14
CA VAL A 190 21.96 10.22 -7.68
C VAL A 190 21.63 10.31 -6.18
N SER A 191 22.48 10.99 -5.40
CA SER A 191 22.17 11.21 -3.99
C SER A 191 21.10 12.29 -3.82
N MET A 192 19.99 11.92 -3.16
CA MET A 192 18.85 12.79 -2.83
C MET A 192 18.72 13.05 -1.32
N VAL A 193 19.72 12.67 -0.51
CA VAL A 193 19.70 12.77 0.96
C VAL A 193 19.34 14.16 1.44
N SER A 194 19.92 15.21 0.84
CA SER A 194 19.68 16.60 1.24
C SER A 194 18.25 17.09 0.93
N ALA A 195 17.59 16.49 -0.05
CA ALA A 195 16.21 16.82 -0.40
C ALA A 195 15.24 16.10 0.55
N PHE A 196 15.38 14.79 0.71
CA PHE A 196 14.45 13.98 1.51
C PHE A 196 14.49 14.28 3.01
N ARG A 197 15.66 14.61 3.57
CA ARG A 197 15.77 15.00 4.99
C ARG A 197 14.99 16.26 5.36
N LYS A 198 14.57 17.06 4.40
CA LYS A 198 13.81 18.30 4.62
C LYS A 198 12.30 18.07 4.76
N VAL A 199 11.81 16.93 4.31
CA VAL A 199 10.39 16.61 4.29
C VAL A 199 10.15 15.46 5.28
N PRO A 200 9.54 15.72 6.45
CA PRO A 200 9.18 14.65 7.37
C PRO A 200 8.10 13.76 6.74
N ALA A 201 8.32 12.45 6.83
CA ALA A 201 7.38 11.46 6.33
C ALA A 201 6.32 11.07 7.39
N ALA A 202 6.63 11.19 8.69
CA ALA A 202 5.67 11.00 9.76
C ALA A 202 5.42 12.30 10.50
N HIS A 203 4.23 12.46 11.08
CA HIS A 203 3.90 13.57 11.97
C HIS A 203 4.60 13.43 13.32
N ASP A 204 4.66 12.21 13.85
CA ASP A 204 5.41 11.90 15.08
C ASP A 204 6.93 11.99 14.81
N PRO A 205 7.65 12.90 15.52
CA PRO A 205 9.08 13.07 15.32
C PRO A 205 9.92 11.82 15.63
N GLU A 206 9.50 10.98 16.57
CA GLU A 206 10.21 9.75 16.92
C GLU A 206 10.04 8.69 15.83
N VAL A 207 8.84 8.55 15.30
CA VAL A 207 8.55 7.68 14.15
C VAL A 207 9.36 8.13 12.95
N ASN A 208 9.34 9.45 12.66
CA ASN A 208 10.09 10.01 11.54
C ASN A 208 11.60 9.80 11.70
N ALA A 209 12.16 10.02 12.90
CA ALA A 209 13.59 9.81 13.16
C ALA A 209 13.99 8.34 13.01
N ARG A 210 13.20 7.42 13.54
CA ARG A 210 13.44 5.98 13.44
C ARG A 210 13.41 5.51 11.98
N TRP A 211 12.38 5.87 11.22
CA TRP A 211 12.24 5.49 9.81
C TRP A 211 13.36 6.11 8.95
N SER A 212 13.62 7.40 9.10
CA SER A 212 14.62 8.11 8.29
C SER A 212 16.08 7.72 8.62
N SER A 213 16.31 7.02 9.73
CA SER A 213 17.60 6.43 10.10
C SER A 213 17.74 4.94 9.75
N ASP A 214 16.70 4.29 9.23
CA ASP A 214 16.83 2.90 8.73
C ASP A 214 17.90 2.85 7.64
N PRO A 215 18.90 1.95 7.76
CA PRO A 215 19.98 1.86 6.79
C PRO A 215 19.50 1.68 5.34
N ARG A 216 18.40 1.00 5.13
CA ARG A 216 17.80 0.76 3.79
C ARG A 216 17.22 2.06 3.21
N VAL A 217 16.56 2.87 4.04
CA VAL A 217 16.03 4.18 3.63
C VAL A 217 17.19 5.13 3.29
N VAL A 218 18.25 5.15 4.14
CA VAL A 218 19.44 5.98 3.91
C VAL A 218 20.17 5.53 2.63
N GLU A 219 20.28 4.24 2.38
CA GLU A 219 20.88 3.70 1.15
C GLU A 219 20.10 4.15 -0.08
N MET A 220 18.76 4.04 -0.04
CA MET A 220 17.88 4.49 -1.13
C MET A 220 18.04 5.99 -1.41
N TRP A 221 18.08 6.82 -0.37
CA TRP A 221 18.31 8.26 -0.52
C TRP A 221 19.67 8.58 -1.11
N SER A 222 20.69 7.80 -0.74
CA SER A 222 22.08 7.99 -1.21
C SER A 222 22.29 7.51 -2.65
N SER A 223 21.42 6.62 -3.12
CA SER A 223 21.55 5.93 -4.41
C SER A 223 20.21 5.89 -5.16
N PHE A 224 19.56 7.05 -5.25
CA PHE A 224 18.23 7.20 -5.86
C PHE A 224 18.28 6.92 -7.37
N PRO A 225 17.52 5.95 -7.92
CA PRO A 225 17.69 5.49 -9.28
C PRO A 225 16.90 6.32 -10.31
N PHE A 226 17.49 6.55 -11.48
CA PHE A 226 16.83 7.10 -12.65
C PHE A 226 17.06 6.19 -13.87
N PRO A 227 16.03 5.84 -14.63
CA PRO A 227 14.66 6.35 -14.62
C PRO A 227 13.75 5.75 -13.53
N GLY A 228 14.17 4.69 -12.82
CA GLY A 228 13.32 3.89 -11.94
C GLY A 228 12.52 4.67 -10.90
N ALA A 229 13.09 5.72 -10.30
CA ALA A 229 12.33 6.56 -9.37
C ALA A 229 11.46 7.64 -10.02
N GLY A 230 11.67 7.91 -11.32
CA GLY A 230 10.88 8.90 -12.05
C GLY A 230 9.39 8.59 -12.07
N ALA A 231 9.05 7.31 -12.12
CA ALA A 231 7.66 6.84 -12.10
C ALA A 231 6.90 7.21 -10.81
N THR A 232 7.59 7.42 -9.69
CA THR A 232 6.96 7.79 -8.40
C THR A 232 6.41 9.21 -8.38
N VAL A 233 6.94 10.09 -9.23
CA VAL A 233 6.63 11.53 -9.24
C VAL A 233 5.87 11.99 -10.49
N ILE A 234 5.82 11.15 -11.53
CA ILE A 234 5.12 11.42 -12.80
C ILE A 234 4.00 10.39 -12.96
N VAL A 235 3.01 10.47 -12.08
CA VAL A 235 1.87 9.56 -12.04
C VAL A 235 0.64 10.29 -12.55
N ASP A 236 -0.22 9.59 -13.31
CA ASP A 236 -1.51 10.14 -13.73
C ASP A 236 -2.67 9.11 -13.57
N THR A 237 -2.53 8.19 -12.67
CA THR A 237 -3.52 7.16 -12.32
C THR A 237 -4.91 7.74 -12.11
N ILE A 238 -4.97 8.97 -11.57
CA ILE A 238 -6.23 9.68 -11.30
C ILE A 238 -7.15 9.80 -12.52
N THR A 239 -6.59 9.83 -13.73
CA THR A 239 -7.37 9.96 -14.98
C THR A 239 -8.12 8.68 -15.35
N ARG A 240 -7.80 7.55 -14.70
CA ARG A 240 -8.30 6.21 -15.02
C ARG A 240 -9.09 5.55 -13.88
N VAL A 241 -9.00 6.08 -12.65
CA VAL A 241 -9.63 5.45 -11.46
C VAL A 241 -11.15 5.35 -11.53
N ASN A 242 -11.81 6.13 -12.38
CA ASN A 242 -13.24 6.04 -12.64
C ASN A 242 -13.67 4.70 -13.27
N ARG A 243 -12.72 3.88 -13.74
CA ARG A 243 -12.95 2.55 -14.28
C ARG A 243 -12.85 1.45 -13.20
N ILE A 244 -12.40 1.78 -12.00
CA ILE A 244 -12.31 0.83 -10.89
C ILE A 244 -13.71 0.52 -10.40
N THR A 245 -14.03 -0.77 -10.33
CA THR A 245 -15.33 -1.29 -9.86
C THR A 245 -15.28 -1.77 -8.40
N ALA A 246 -14.10 -2.14 -7.92
CA ALA A 246 -13.89 -2.59 -6.55
C ALA A 246 -14.20 -1.47 -5.55
N PRO A 247 -14.99 -1.73 -4.49
CA PRO A 247 -15.20 -0.79 -3.39
C PRO A 247 -13.86 -0.29 -2.85
N THR A 248 -13.71 1.03 -2.71
CA THR A 248 -12.42 1.66 -2.39
C THR A 248 -12.50 2.54 -1.15
N LEU A 249 -11.67 2.24 -0.14
CA LEU A 249 -11.43 3.08 1.02
C LEU A 249 -10.19 3.95 0.77
N VAL A 250 -10.36 5.27 0.86
CA VAL A 250 -9.28 6.24 0.72
C VAL A 250 -8.93 6.78 2.10
N LEU A 251 -7.72 6.51 2.57
CA LEU A 251 -7.16 7.01 3.82
C LEU A 251 -6.03 7.99 3.54
N HIS A 252 -5.92 9.05 4.35
CA HIS A 252 -4.84 10.03 4.19
C HIS A 252 -4.52 10.74 5.52
N GLY A 253 -3.24 10.96 5.79
CA GLY A 253 -2.80 11.73 6.95
C GLY A 253 -3.08 13.24 6.78
N ALA A 254 -3.69 13.87 7.78
CA ALA A 254 -3.98 15.30 7.72
C ALA A 254 -2.73 16.17 7.70
N GLN A 255 -1.63 15.68 8.29
CA GLN A 255 -0.34 16.34 8.38
C GLN A 255 0.70 15.78 7.39
N ASP A 256 0.24 15.15 6.31
CA ASP A 256 1.12 14.64 5.25
C ASP A 256 1.84 15.81 4.55
N MET A 257 3.18 15.81 4.66
CA MET A 257 4.09 16.79 4.06
C MET A 257 4.67 16.31 2.73
N VAL A 258 4.46 15.04 2.36
CA VAL A 258 4.92 14.45 1.09
C VAL A 258 3.87 14.65 0.00
N ASP A 259 2.62 14.33 0.29
CA ASP A 259 1.48 14.60 -0.58
C ASP A 259 0.34 15.26 0.20
N SER A 260 -0.34 16.18 -0.42
CA SER A 260 -1.41 16.93 0.22
C SER A 260 -2.68 16.06 0.40
N PRO A 261 -3.41 16.18 1.52
CA PRO A 261 -4.73 15.56 1.69
C PRO A 261 -5.74 15.92 0.59
N GLN A 262 -5.47 16.98 -0.18
CA GLN A 262 -6.26 17.32 -1.36
C GLN A 262 -6.18 16.23 -2.44
N THR A 263 -5.06 15.52 -2.55
CA THR A 263 -4.90 14.38 -3.49
C THR A 263 -5.90 13.27 -3.15
N ALA A 264 -6.08 12.94 -1.87
CA ALA A 264 -7.08 11.96 -1.44
C ALA A 264 -8.52 12.39 -1.76
N ARG A 265 -8.84 13.69 -1.60
CA ARG A 265 -10.16 14.23 -2.00
C ARG A 265 -10.37 14.10 -3.49
N MET A 266 -9.36 14.44 -4.29
CA MET A 266 -9.42 14.30 -5.76
C MET A 266 -9.58 12.84 -6.17
N LEU A 267 -8.85 11.91 -5.53
CA LEU A 267 -9.00 10.47 -5.78
C LEU A 267 -10.41 10.01 -5.46
N HIS A 268 -10.90 10.35 -4.26
CA HIS A 268 -12.25 10.00 -3.85
C HIS A 268 -13.30 10.54 -4.84
N ASP A 269 -13.20 11.80 -5.26
CA ASP A 269 -14.15 12.40 -6.19
C ASP A 269 -14.13 11.74 -7.58
N ALA A 270 -12.94 11.33 -8.04
CA ALA A 270 -12.77 10.68 -9.35
C ALA A 270 -13.24 9.22 -9.38
N LEU A 271 -13.25 8.50 -8.26
CA LEU A 271 -13.78 7.15 -8.17
C LEU A 271 -15.31 7.14 -8.39
N THR A 272 -15.84 6.10 -9.06
CA THR A 272 -17.27 5.92 -9.33
C THR A 272 -17.88 4.72 -8.60
N CYS A 273 -17.05 3.84 -8.05
CA CYS A 273 -17.45 2.70 -7.22
C CYS A 273 -17.95 3.12 -5.83
N ALA A 274 -18.41 2.15 -5.03
CA ALA A 274 -18.63 2.36 -3.59
C ALA A 274 -17.31 2.82 -2.95
N LYS A 275 -17.36 3.92 -2.19
CA LYS A 275 -16.15 4.59 -1.69
C LYS A 275 -16.36 5.29 -0.37
N GLU A 276 -15.30 5.37 0.42
CA GLU A 276 -15.23 6.21 1.63
C GLU A 276 -13.90 6.96 1.65
N LEU A 277 -13.90 8.14 2.29
CA LEU A 277 -12.69 8.95 2.51
C LEU A 277 -12.55 9.29 3.98
N HIS A 278 -11.37 9.04 4.55
CA HIS A 278 -11.01 9.47 5.88
C HIS A 278 -9.69 10.22 5.88
N ILE A 279 -9.71 11.47 6.32
CA ILE A 279 -8.51 12.25 6.61
C ILE A 279 -8.23 12.10 8.11
N ILE A 280 -7.05 11.56 8.45
CA ILE A 280 -6.71 11.13 9.80
C ILE A 280 -5.82 12.18 10.46
N GLU A 281 -6.38 12.90 11.43
CA GLU A 281 -5.64 13.87 12.23
C GLU A 281 -4.49 13.21 12.99
N GLY A 282 -3.37 13.93 13.13
CA GLY A 282 -2.16 13.45 13.82
C GLY A 282 -1.35 12.42 13.04
N ASN A 283 -1.63 12.23 11.76
CA ASN A 283 -0.83 11.36 10.89
C ASN A 283 -0.22 12.16 9.72
N GLY A 284 1.05 11.85 9.41
CA GLY A 284 1.75 12.22 8.18
C GLY A 284 1.63 11.13 7.13
N HIS A 285 2.61 11.07 6.20
CA HIS A 285 2.66 10.14 5.07
C HIS A 285 2.84 8.66 5.46
N LEU A 286 3.42 8.38 6.62
CA LEU A 286 3.58 7.03 7.14
C LEU A 286 2.45 6.67 8.12
N GLY A 287 1.19 6.90 7.73
CA GLY A 287 0.03 6.78 8.60
C GLY A 287 -0.11 5.41 9.28
N HIS A 288 0.46 4.34 8.72
CA HIS A 288 0.49 3.00 9.32
C HIS A 288 1.52 2.84 10.47
N LEU A 289 2.44 3.78 10.64
CA LEU A 289 3.43 3.80 11.72
C LEU A 289 3.21 4.96 12.71
N ASP A 290 2.44 5.96 12.32
CA ASP A 290 2.31 7.25 12.99
C ASP A 290 1.37 7.20 14.21
N THR A 291 1.17 8.34 14.84
CA THR A 291 0.46 8.53 16.11
C THR A 291 -0.91 7.83 16.12
N ASN A 292 -1.71 8.00 15.07
CA ASN A 292 -3.05 7.44 14.97
C ASN A 292 -3.15 6.21 14.06
N ARG A 293 -2.07 5.39 13.99
CA ARG A 293 -2.04 4.16 13.19
C ARG A 293 -3.16 3.17 13.52
N GLN A 294 -3.61 3.14 14.79
CA GLN A 294 -4.71 2.26 15.18
C GLN A 294 -6.04 2.62 14.48
N THR A 295 -6.24 3.89 14.15
CA THR A 295 -7.38 4.33 13.33
C THR A 295 -7.26 3.79 11.90
N VAL A 296 -6.07 3.87 11.30
CA VAL A 296 -5.79 3.26 9.98
C VAL A 296 -6.11 1.77 10.00
N PHE A 297 -5.63 1.04 11.02
CA PHE A 297 -5.86 -0.40 11.16
C PHE A 297 -7.34 -0.75 11.31
N ALA A 298 -8.06 0.01 12.15
CA ALA A 298 -9.48 -0.22 12.41
C ALA A 298 -10.34 0.03 11.15
N LEU A 299 -10.08 1.12 10.43
CA LEU A 299 -10.77 1.44 9.18
C LEU A 299 -10.47 0.39 8.10
N THR A 300 -9.20 0.00 7.95
CA THR A 300 -8.79 -1.06 7.02
C THR A 300 -9.49 -2.38 7.30
N ALA A 301 -9.49 -2.83 8.56
CA ALA A 301 -10.15 -4.08 8.95
C ALA A 301 -11.68 -4.00 8.77
N GLY A 302 -12.29 -2.88 9.17
CA GLY A 302 -13.73 -2.66 9.02
C GLY A 302 -14.17 -2.71 7.56
N TRP A 303 -13.43 -2.05 6.67
CA TRP A 303 -13.67 -2.07 5.23
C TRP A 303 -13.53 -3.46 4.63
N ALA A 304 -12.42 -4.15 4.94
CA ALA A 304 -12.17 -5.50 4.47
C ALA A 304 -13.26 -6.48 4.91
N LEU A 305 -13.63 -6.48 6.20
CA LEU A 305 -14.70 -7.35 6.72
C LEU A 305 -16.08 -7.03 6.13
N HIS A 306 -16.32 -5.80 5.71
CA HIS A 306 -17.58 -5.42 5.08
C HIS A 306 -17.68 -5.91 3.64
N HIS A 307 -16.60 -5.83 2.87
CA HIS A 307 -16.60 -6.07 1.44
C HIS A 307 -16.04 -7.44 1.03
N LEU A 308 -15.21 -8.07 1.88
CA LEU A 308 -14.72 -9.44 1.68
C LEU A 308 -15.60 -10.40 2.49
N ARG A 309 -16.69 -10.87 1.89
CA ARG A 309 -17.65 -11.77 2.55
C ARG A 309 -17.24 -13.21 2.28
N ASP A 310 -17.46 -14.08 3.28
CA ASP A 310 -17.39 -15.52 3.06
C ASP A 310 -18.26 -15.92 1.86
N SER A 311 -17.66 -16.63 0.92
CA SER A 311 -18.36 -17.23 -0.24
C SER A 311 -19.47 -18.20 0.19
N ALA A 312 -19.52 -18.57 1.46
CA ALA A 312 -20.56 -19.42 2.03
C ALA A 312 -21.93 -18.76 2.20
N GLY A 313 -22.09 -17.44 1.90
CA GLY A 313 -23.40 -16.76 1.83
C GLY A 313 -24.42 -17.07 2.95
N ARG A 314 -23.96 -17.67 4.05
CA ARG A 314 -24.82 -18.07 5.17
C ARG A 314 -24.69 -17.05 6.30
N THR A 315 -25.62 -16.15 6.31
CA THR A 315 -26.03 -15.50 7.55
C THR A 315 -26.33 -16.60 8.55
N THR A 316 -25.39 -16.97 9.39
CA THR A 316 -25.72 -17.67 10.62
C THR A 316 -26.36 -16.61 11.53
N MET A 317 -27.68 -16.45 11.39
CA MET A 317 -28.47 -15.88 12.46
C MET A 317 -28.42 -16.94 13.58
N ILE A 318 -27.72 -16.64 14.66
CA ILE A 318 -27.99 -17.12 16.00
C ILE A 318 -27.92 -15.90 16.93
#